data_0f218489cb87bafaedbddf49622f38e6
#
_entry.id   0f218489cb87bafaedbddf49622f38e6
#
_cell.length_a   1.000
_cell.length_b   1.000
_cell.length_c   1.000
_cell.angle_alpha   90.00
_cell.angle_beta   90.00
_cell.angle_gamma   90.00
#
_symmetry.space_group_name_H-M   'P 1'
#
loop_
_entity.id
_entity.type
_entity.pdbx_description
1 polymer ?
#
loop_
_entity_poly.entity_id
_entity_poly.type
_entity_poly.pdbx_seq_one_letter_code
_entity_poly.pdbx_strand_id
1 'polypeptide(L)'
;MNAKGLDLSRYNGRGNWQKVKAAGISYVILKAGGVYSGAGDCYTDELLENHAAGARSVDLPFGLYWYFLPFTPVQTQADYFLALVDKYKPQLPIVVDVESSNGKNAKVTTSVLKALITRLQSPQKPVMIYTRQSYWDTNILSDPIWASCELWASRWSSGLTSPWSDGYFKFRDWTNWRFWQFSGDNNALAISYGFPGYPNGDPDIDLNWYNGTEADLYSWIGAAQPVLTLEERVARLEAAVFGH
;
A
#
# COMPACT_ATOMS: atom_id res chain seq x y z
N MET A 1 -6.09 -2.83 -19.08
CA MET A 1 -5.85 -1.64 -18.20
C MET A 1 -5.36 -2.18 -16.86
N ASN A 2 -4.38 -1.52 -16.26
CA ASN A 2 -3.86 -1.93 -14.96
C ASN A 2 -4.95 -1.80 -13.88
N ALA A 3 -4.94 -2.70 -12.89
CA ALA A 3 -5.86 -2.61 -11.76
C ALA A 3 -5.52 -1.39 -10.90
N LYS A 4 -6.56 -0.65 -10.48
CA LYS A 4 -6.44 0.58 -9.71
C LYS A 4 -6.74 0.31 -8.25
N GLY A 5 -5.95 0.87 -7.35
CA GLY A 5 -6.11 0.74 -5.91
C GLY A 5 -5.96 2.05 -5.16
N LEU A 6 -6.30 1.99 -3.88
CA LEU A 6 -6.08 3.06 -2.91
C LEU A 6 -5.17 2.55 -1.80
N ASP A 7 -4.43 3.46 -1.18
CA ASP A 7 -3.93 3.19 0.16
C ASP A 7 -4.53 4.18 1.16
N LEU A 8 -4.81 3.69 2.36
CA LEU A 8 -5.63 4.38 3.34
C LEU A 8 -5.04 4.29 4.74
N SER A 9 -5.14 5.38 5.46
CA SER A 9 -4.85 5.49 6.88
C SER A 9 -5.92 6.32 7.59
N ARG A 10 -5.76 6.52 8.88
CA ARG A 10 -6.65 7.40 9.66
C ARG A 10 -6.81 8.79 9.06
N TYR A 11 -5.80 9.30 8.36
CA TYR A 11 -5.82 10.66 7.80
C TYR A 11 -6.87 10.85 6.71
N ASN A 12 -7.26 9.77 6.02
CA ASN A 12 -8.31 9.81 4.99
C ASN A 12 -9.73 9.88 5.58
N GLY A 13 -9.91 9.55 6.88
CA GLY A 13 -11.22 9.49 7.51
C GLY A 13 -12.02 8.24 7.09
N ARG A 14 -13.32 8.26 7.34
CA ARG A 14 -14.23 7.14 7.01
C ARG A 14 -14.82 7.33 5.62
N GLY A 15 -14.47 6.46 4.69
CA GLY A 15 -14.91 6.54 3.31
C GLY A 15 -16.30 5.97 3.04
N ASN A 16 -16.83 6.28 1.86
CA ASN A 16 -18.03 5.65 1.32
C ASN A 16 -17.62 4.49 0.38
N TRP A 17 -17.68 3.29 0.88
CA TRP A 17 -17.17 2.10 0.18
C TRP A 17 -17.94 1.73 -1.08
N GLN A 18 -19.22 2.08 -1.17
CA GLN A 18 -20.01 1.90 -2.40
C GLN A 18 -19.48 2.82 -3.51
N LYS A 19 -19.15 4.08 -3.16
CA LYS A 19 -18.52 4.99 -4.11
C LYS A 19 -17.13 4.51 -4.54
N VAL A 20 -16.33 3.99 -3.60
CA VAL A 20 -15.02 3.40 -3.90
C VAL A 20 -15.15 2.27 -4.93
N LYS A 21 -16.09 1.34 -4.70
CA LYS A 21 -16.35 0.23 -5.62
C LYS A 21 -16.82 0.73 -6.99
N ALA A 22 -17.78 1.65 -7.02
CA ALA A 22 -18.32 2.23 -8.25
C ALA A 22 -17.25 2.99 -9.07
N ALA A 23 -16.24 3.57 -8.41
CA ALA A 23 -15.10 4.22 -9.08
C ALA A 23 -14.11 3.24 -9.74
N GLY A 24 -14.39 1.94 -9.73
CA GLY A 24 -13.56 0.92 -10.36
C GLY A 24 -12.28 0.59 -9.58
N ILE A 25 -12.26 0.84 -8.28
CA ILE A 25 -11.15 0.41 -7.42
C ILE A 25 -11.20 -1.11 -7.28
N SER A 26 -10.05 -1.75 -7.48
CA SER A 26 -9.91 -3.22 -7.50
C SER A 26 -9.31 -3.78 -6.21
N TYR A 27 -8.63 -2.95 -5.41
CA TYR A 27 -7.99 -3.33 -4.15
C TYR A 27 -7.69 -2.11 -3.28
N VAL A 28 -7.42 -2.36 -2.00
CA VAL A 28 -6.94 -1.31 -1.08
C VAL A 28 -5.76 -1.82 -0.23
N ILE A 29 -4.87 -0.91 0.18
CA ILE A 29 -3.78 -1.21 1.11
C ILE A 29 -3.98 -0.33 2.34
N LEU A 30 -4.19 -0.95 3.51
CA LEU A 30 -4.62 -0.26 4.72
C LEU A 30 -3.46 -0.12 5.71
N LYS A 31 -3.31 1.04 6.32
CA LYS A 31 -2.38 1.21 7.43
C LYS A 31 -2.76 0.28 8.58
N ALA A 32 -1.92 -0.68 8.88
CA ALA A 32 -2.10 -1.51 10.07
C ALA A 32 -1.71 -0.72 11.33
N GLY A 33 -0.65 0.04 11.23
CA GLY A 33 -0.06 0.79 12.30
C GLY A 33 1.40 1.12 12.01
N GLY A 34 2.19 1.25 13.04
CA GLY A 34 3.61 1.58 12.91
C GLY A 34 4.27 1.83 14.25
N VAL A 35 5.36 2.56 14.21
CA VAL A 35 6.13 2.96 15.38
C VAL A 35 6.02 4.48 15.56
N TYR A 36 5.75 4.94 16.78
CA TYR A 36 5.79 6.36 17.11
C TYR A 36 7.22 6.89 17.12
N SER A 37 7.47 7.98 16.39
CA SER A 37 8.81 8.57 16.22
C SER A 37 9.46 9.06 17.51
N GLY A 38 8.70 9.39 18.52
CA GLY A 38 9.23 9.90 19.80
C GLY A 38 9.45 8.82 20.85
N ALA A 39 8.47 7.97 21.07
CA ALA A 39 8.46 6.98 22.14
C ALA A 39 9.01 5.60 21.73
N GLY A 40 8.95 5.27 20.45
CA GLY A 40 9.34 3.94 19.96
C GLY A 40 8.30 2.86 20.19
N ASP A 41 7.14 3.22 20.73
CA ASP A 41 6.03 2.29 20.93
C ASP A 41 5.33 1.96 19.62
N CYS A 42 4.84 0.74 19.51
CA CYS A 42 3.99 0.34 18.39
C CYS A 42 2.57 0.84 18.59
N TYR A 43 1.89 1.17 17.50
CA TYR A 43 0.48 1.57 17.52
C TYR A 43 -0.31 0.90 16.40
N THR A 44 -1.61 0.75 16.60
CA THR A 44 -2.56 0.37 15.55
C THR A 44 -3.18 1.65 14.96
N ASP A 45 -3.37 1.69 13.65
CA ASP A 45 -4.11 2.80 13.02
C ASP A 45 -5.55 2.82 13.51
N GLU A 46 -6.01 4.02 13.91
CA GLU A 46 -7.31 4.20 14.57
C GLU A 46 -8.51 3.81 13.68
N LEU A 47 -8.34 3.88 12.36
CA LEU A 47 -9.39 3.53 11.41
C LEU A 47 -9.18 2.17 10.72
N LEU A 48 -8.17 1.39 11.10
CA LEU A 48 -7.93 0.08 10.51
C LEU A 48 -9.15 -0.83 10.52
N GLU A 49 -9.84 -0.94 11.68
CA GLU A 49 -11.07 -1.76 11.81
C GLU A 49 -12.17 -1.28 10.86
N ASN A 50 -12.36 0.04 10.80
CA ASN A 50 -13.38 0.66 9.94
C ASN A 50 -13.06 0.41 8.45
N HIS A 51 -11.80 0.63 8.04
CA HIS A 51 -11.39 0.44 6.65
C HIS A 51 -11.44 -1.04 6.25
N ALA A 52 -11.01 -1.96 7.10
CA ALA A 52 -11.07 -3.39 6.81
C ALA A 52 -12.52 -3.90 6.70
N ALA A 53 -13.40 -3.45 7.60
CA ALA A 53 -14.83 -3.77 7.52
C ALA A 53 -15.47 -3.19 6.25
N GLY A 54 -15.11 -1.95 5.92
CA GLY A 54 -15.58 -1.28 4.71
C GLY A 54 -15.15 -1.99 3.42
N ALA A 55 -13.88 -2.36 3.30
CA ALA A 55 -13.37 -3.11 2.15
C ALA A 55 -14.12 -4.44 1.98
N ARG A 56 -14.33 -5.18 3.08
CA ARG A 56 -15.09 -6.43 3.06
C ARG A 56 -16.56 -6.24 2.65
N SER A 57 -17.18 -5.12 3.05
CA SER A 57 -18.60 -4.86 2.75
C SER A 57 -18.90 -4.72 1.25
N VAL A 58 -17.86 -4.53 0.43
CA VAL A 58 -17.93 -4.38 -1.03
C VAL A 58 -17.03 -5.38 -1.77
N ASP A 59 -16.61 -6.44 -1.10
CA ASP A 59 -15.77 -7.50 -1.65
C ASP A 59 -14.48 -7.00 -2.32
N LEU A 60 -13.84 -5.98 -1.73
CA LEU A 60 -12.53 -5.53 -2.15
C LEU A 60 -11.43 -6.25 -1.36
N PRO A 61 -10.49 -6.93 -2.03
CA PRO A 61 -9.33 -7.48 -1.36
C PRO A 61 -8.48 -6.36 -0.79
N PHE A 62 -7.90 -6.58 0.40
CA PHE A 62 -7.03 -5.60 1.02
C PHE A 62 -5.72 -6.20 1.49
N GLY A 63 -4.69 -5.34 1.53
CA GLY A 63 -3.40 -5.54 2.16
C GLY A 63 -3.25 -4.73 3.44
N LEU A 64 -2.20 -5.01 4.18
CA LEU A 64 -1.82 -4.24 5.36
C LEU A 64 -0.41 -3.69 5.23
N TYR A 65 -0.20 -2.41 5.58
CA TYR A 65 1.13 -1.84 5.66
C TYR A 65 1.50 -1.39 7.08
N TRP A 66 2.79 -1.52 7.39
CA TRP A 66 3.42 -1.18 8.66
C TRP A 66 4.41 -0.03 8.48
N TYR A 67 4.19 1.11 9.14
CA TYR A 67 5.12 2.23 9.14
C TYR A 67 6.36 1.88 9.97
N PHE A 68 7.45 1.60 9.28
CA PHE A 68 8.70 1.14 9.87
C PHE A 68 9.55 2.29 10.37
N LEU A 69 10.10 2.15 11.60
CA LEU A 69 11.16 3.00 12.11
C LEU A 69 12.27 2.14 12.76
N PRO A 70 13.56 2.44 12.49
CA PRO A 70 14.66 1.55 12.82
C PRO A 70 15.20 1.68 14.26
N PHE A 71 14.40 2.10 15.23
CA PHE A 71 14.84 2.25 16.61
C PHE A 71 14.05 1.42 17.63
N THR A 72 12.94 0.84 17.23
CA THR A 72 12.18 -0.10 18.05
C THR A 72 12.67 -1.52 17.79
N PRO A 73 12.78 -2.37 18.82
CA PRO A 73 13.23 -3.75 18.64
C PRO A 73 12.45 -4.48 17.56
N VAL A 74 13.16 -5.17 16.69
CA VAL A 74 12.59 -5.90 15.54
C VAL A 74 11.53 -6.90 15.99
N GLN A 75 11.76 -7.62 17.09
CA GLN A 75 10.82 -8.57 17.65
C GLN A 75 9.48 -7.88 17.96
N THR A 76 9.53 -6.73 18.65
CA THR A 76 8.33 -5.98 19.04
C THR A 76 7.53 -5.53 17.81
N GLN A 77 8.20 -4.99 16.78
CA GLN A 77 7.53 -4.58 15.55
C GLN A 77 6.91 -5.78 14.82
N ALA A 78 7.67 -6.87 14.67
CA ALA A 78 7.20 -8.05 13.96
C ALA A 78 6.01 -8.72 14.67
N ASP A 79 6.09 -8.93 15.97
CA ASP A 79 5.03 -9.57 16.73
C ASP A 79 3.75 -8.74 16.72
N TYR A 80 3.89 -7.40 16.87
CA TYR A 80 2.75 -6.51 16.82
C TYR A 80 2.07 -6.54 15.45
N PHE A 81 2.85 -6.41 14.37
CA PHE A 81 2.31 -6.43 13.00
C PHE A 81 1.70 -7.79 12.64
N LEU A 82 2.38 -8.89 12.96
CA LEU A 82 1.85 -10.22 12.69
C LEU A 82 0.56 -10.52 13.45
N ALA A 83 0.40 -10.01 14.67
CA ALA A 83 -0.87 -10.11 15.42
C ALA A 83 -2.02 -9.40 14.69
N LEU A 84 -1.76 -8.22 14.09
CA LEU A 84 -2.75 -7.53 13.25
C LEU A 84 -3.04 -8.29 11.96
N VAL A 85 -2.00 -8.84 11.30
CA VAL A 85 -2.17 -9.69 10.11
C VAL A 85 -3.03 -10.90 10.42
N ASP A 86 -2.79 -11.55 11.56
CA ASP A 86 -3.59 -12.69 11.99
C ASP A 86 -5.04 -12.31 12.32
N LYS A 87 -5.25 -11.19 12.97
CA LYS A 87 -6.59 -10.67 13.26
C LYS A 87 -7.37 -10.32 12.00
N TYR A 88 -6.75 -9.59 11.05
CA TYR A 88 -7.45 -9.02 9.90
C TYR A 88 -7.41 -9.89 8.64
N LYS A 89 -6.53 -10.91 8.58
CA LYS A 89 -6.43 -11.87 7.44
C LYS A 89 -6.44 -11.17 6.07
N PRO A 90 -5.48 -10.30 5.76
CA PRO A 90 -5.42 -9.63 4.46
C PRO A 90 -5.20 -10.63 3.33
N GLN A 91 -5.78 -10.35 2.15
CA GLN A 91 -5.62 -11.19 0.96
C GLN A 91 -4.34 -10.83 0.19
N LEU A 92 -3.98 -9.53 0.18
CA LEU A 92 -2.73 -9.08 -0.43
C LEU A 92 -1.54 -9.36 0.52
N PRO A 93 -0.31 -9.38 -0.01
CA PRO A 93 0.89 -9.42 0.82
C PRO A 93 0.96 -8.28 1.83
N ILE A 94 1.69 -8.53 2.90
CA ILE A 94 1.99 -7.51 3.89
C ILE A 94 3.08 -6.58 3.39
N VAL A 95 3.00 -5.32 3.77
CA VAL A 95 3.91 -4.27 3.32
C VAL A 95 4.67 -3.68 4.48
N VAL A 96 5.97 -3.47 4.30
CA VAL A 96 6.79 -2.62 5.18
C VAL A 96 6.99 -1.28 4.48
N ASP A 97 6.48 -0.22 5.07
CA ASP A 97 6.57 1.15 4.60
C ASP A 97 7.88 1.77 5.11
N VAL A 98 8.81 2.01 4.17
CA VAL A 98 10.20 2.40 4.42
C VAL A 98 10.48 3.76 3.83
N GLU A 99 10.20 4.82 4.61
CA GLU A 99 10.34 6.21 4.16
C GLU A 99 10.98 7.15 5.22
N SER A 100 11.30 6.62 6.39
CA SER A 100 11.96 7.39 7.45
C SER A 100 13.00 6.56 8.18
N SER A 101 14.18 7.12 8.36
CA SER A 101 15.24 6.56 9.20
C SER A 101 15.19 7.08 10.65
N ASN A 102 14.35 8.07 10.92
CA ASN A 102 14.30 8.76 12.21
C ASN A 102 15.69 9.14 12.75
N GLY A 103 16.54 9.68 11.87
CA GLY A 103 17.90 10.11 12.19
C GLY A 103 18.94 9.00 12.30
N LYS A 104 18.59 7.73 12.08
CA LYS A 104 19.57 6.64 12.02
C LYS A 104 20.29 6.65 10.67
N ASN A 105 21.58 6.26 10.69
CA ASN A 105 22.35 6.13 9.46
C ASN A 105 21.92 4.90 8.64
N ALA A 106 22.34 4.87 7.36
CA ALA A 106 21.97 3.81 6.43
C ALA A 106 22.35 2.41 6.93
N LYS A 107 23.50 2.24 7.59
CA LYS A 107 23.93 0.93 8.11
C LYS A 107 22.97 0.38 9.17
N VAL A 108 22.57 1.23 10.13
CA VAL A 108 21.61 0.84 11.19
C VAL A 108 20.24 0.57 10.58
N THR A 109 19.74 1.48 9.74
CA THR A 109 18.43 1.35 9.10
C THR A 109 18.35 0.07 8.29
N THR A 110 19.35 -0.23 7.47
CA THR A 110 19.44 -1.46 6.67
C THR A 110 19.45 -2.71 7.54
N SER A 111 20.26 -2.73 8.60
CA SER A 111 20.37 -3.89 9.48
C SER A 111 19.05 -4.21 10.19
N VAL A 112 18.36 -3.19 10.70
CA VAL A 112 17.07 -3.36 11.38
C VAL A 112 15.98 -3.77 10.39
N LEU A 113 15.92 -3.13 9.21
CA LEU A 113 14.98 -3.48 8.16
C LEU A 113 15.16 -4.93 7.69
N LYS A 114 16.40 -5.33 7.41
CA LYS A 114 16.72 -6.71 7.01
C LYS A 114 16.25 -7.72 8.04
N ALA A 115 16.50 -7.47 9.32
CA ALA A 115 16.06 -8.35 10.40
C ALA A 115 14.52 -8.42 10.49
N LEU A 116 13.83 -7.29 10.29
CA LEU A 116 12.38 -7.25 10.26
C LEU A 116 11.81 -8.05 9.07
N ILE A 117 12.30 -7.82 7.87
CA ILE A 117 11.91 -8.56 6.67
C ILE A 117 12.10 -10.06 6.88
N THR A 118 13.26 -10.50 7.40
CA THR A 118 13.54 -11.90 7.66
C THR A 118 12.52 -12.54 8.60
N ARG A 119 11.99 -11.80 9.58
CA ARG A 119 10.95 -12.30 10.49
C ARG A 119 9.55 -12.32 9.88
N LEU A 120 9.26 -11.40 8.98
CA LEU A 120 7.95 -11.27 8.36
C LEU A 120 7.77 -12.19 7.14
N GLN A 121 8.85 -12.56 6.47
CA GLN A 121 8.81 -13.43 5.30
C GLN A 121 8.34 -14.84 5.64
N SER A 122 7.48 -15.38 4.78
CA SER A 122 7.17 -16.81 4.76
C SER A 122 7.29 -17.33 3.31
N PRO A 123 7.52 -18.65 3.11
CA PRO A 123 7.62 -19.23 1.78
C PRO A 123 6.37 -19.00 0.90
N GLN A 124 5.21 -18.79 1.54
CA GLN A 124 3.93 -18.66 0.86
C GLN A 124 3.52 -17.20 0.59
N LYS A 125 4.14 -16.24 1.29
CA LYS A 125 3.78 -14.81 1.16
C LYS A 125 5.05 -13.96 1.16
N PRO A 126 5.46 -13.43 0.00
CA PRO A 126 6.54 -12.46 -0.05
C PRO A 126 6.14 -11.19 0.74
N VAL A 127 7.12 -10.57 1.38
CA VAL A 127 6.94 -9.23 1.95
C VAL A 127 7.12 -8.22 0.84
N MET A 128 6.31 -7.20 0.84
CA MET A 128 6.46 -6.05 -0.06
C MET A 128 7.12 -4.89 0.68
N ILE A 129 7.94 -4.13 -0.01
CA ILE A 129 8.52 -2.88 0.50
C ILE A 129 7.88 -1.72 -0.26
N TYR A 130 7.26 -0.78 0.47
CA TYR A 130 6.91 0.53 -0.04
C TYR A 130 8.05 1.50 0.22
N THR A 131 8.45 2.23 -0.81
CA THR A 131 9.47 3.26 -0.68
C THR A 131 9.53 4.15 -1.93
N ARG A 132 10.18 5.31 -1.81
CA ARG A 132 10.61 6.14 -2.95
C ARG A 132 12.09 5.96 -3.23
N GLN A 133 12.47 6.06 -4.50
CA GLN A 133 13.84 5.82 -4.94
C GLN A 133 14.86 6.68 -4.18
N SER A 134 14.63 7.98 -4.06
CA SER A 134 15.58 8.91 -3.43
C SER A 134 15.85 8.57 -1.97
N TYR A 135 14.81 8.11 -1.25
CA TYR A 135 14.99 7.65 0.12
C TYR A 135 15.77 6.33 0.15
N TRP A 136 15.38 5.36 -0.68
CA TRP A 136 15.99 4.04 -0.73
C TRP A 136 17.49 4.11 -1.03
N ASP A 137 17.87 4.81 -2.09
CA ASP A 137 19.25 4.91 -2.54
C ASP A 137 20.17 5.63 -1.53
N THR A 138 19.60 6.51 -0.70
CA THR A 138 20.33 7.27 0.31
C THR A 138 20.43 6.55 1.65
N ASN A 139 19.36 5.87 2.07
CA ASN A 139 19.21 5.40 3.46
C ASN A 139 19.26 3.88 3.63
N ILE A 140 19.25 3.12 2.53
CA ILE A 140 19.31 1.66 2.55
C ILE A 140 20.53 1.18 1.77
N LEU A 141 21.35 0.34 2.37
CA LEU A 141 22.47 -0.31 1.69
C LEU A 141 21.97 -1.48 0.85
N SER A 142 22.64 -1.76 -0.27
CA SER A 142 22.34 -2.91 -1.09
C SER A 142 22.53 -4.22 -0.32
N ASP A 143 21.56 -5.14 -0.46
CA ASP A 143 21.62 -6.48 0.13
C ASP A 143 20.79 -7.43 -0.74
N PRO A 144 21.25 -8.66 -0.98
CA PRO A 144 20.53 -9.63 -1.82
C PRO A 144 19.10 -9.95 -1.33
N ILE A 145 18.79 -9.71 -0.07
CA ILE A 145 17.44 -9.96 0.49
C ILE A 145 16.37 -9.10 -0.20
N TRP A 146 16.73 -7.90 -0.68
CA TRP A 146 15.75 -7.02 -1.32
C TRP A 146 15.15 -7.61 -2.58
N ALA A 147 15.92 -8.42 -3.32
CA ALA A 147 15.43 -9.12 -4.50
C ALA A 147 14.35 -10.18 -4.19
N SER A 148 14.22 -10.60 -2.93
CA SER A 148 13.15 -11.51 -2.48
C SER A 148 11.87 -10.78 -2.05
N CYS A 149 11.89 -9.46 -2.02
CA CYS A 149 10.75 -8.62 -1.70
C CYS A 149 10.10 -8.07 -2.97
N GLU A 150 8.78 -7.97 -2.95
CA GLU A 150 8.07 -7.22 -3.99
C GLU A 150 8.22 -5.71 -3.76
N LEU A 151 8.21 -4.91 -4.82
CA LEU A 151 8.29 -3.45 -4.73
C LEU A 151 6.93 -2.79 -4.91
N TRP A 152 6.56 -1.93 -3.97
CA TRP A 152 5.55 -0.90 -4.13
C TRP A 152 6.27 0.46 -4.25
N ALA A 153 6.43 0.92 -5.48
CA ALA A 153 7.17 2.13 -5.78
C ALA A 153 6.33 3.38 -5.50
N SER A 154 6.85 4.34 -4.75
CA SER A 154 6.26 5.67 -4.62
C SER A 154 6.92 6.62 -5.62
N ARG A 155 6.14 7.08 -6.58
CA ARG A 155 6.56 8.12 -7.54
C ARG A 155 5.35 8.85 -8.10
N TRP A 156 5.12 10.03 -7.59
CA TRP A 156 4.02 10.87 -8.05
C TRP A 156 4.45 11.64 -9.30
N SER A 157 3.81 11.36 -10.41
CA SER A 157 4.08 12.05 -11.66
C SER A 157 2.91 11.90 -12.64
N SER A 158 2.40 13.00 -13.12
CA SER A 158 1.38 13.03 -14.16
C SER A 158 1.97 12.62 -15.52
N GLY A 159 1.21 11.88 -16.30
CA GLY A 159 1.58 11.51 -17.67
C GLY A 159 2.51 10.30 -17.82
N LEU A 160 2.95 9.67 -16.71
CA LEU A 160 3.66 8.41 -16.78
C LEU A 160 2.69 7.23 -16.88
N THR A 161 3.08 6.22 -17.64
CA THR A 161 2.35 4.94 -17.77
C THR A 161 2.95 3.83 -16.93
N SER A 162 4.12 4.08 -16.32
CA SER A 162 4.87 3.20 -15.45
C SER A 162 5.88 4.02 -14.65
N PRO A 163 6.30 3.61 -13.44
CA PRO A 163 7.37 4.29 -12.71
C PRO A 163 8.70 4.32 -13.45
N TRP A 164 8.86 3.51 -14.49
CA TRP A 164 10.07 3.43 -15.33
C TRP A 164 9.92 4.06 -16.72
N SER A 165 8.77 4.60 -17.09
CA SER A 165 8.47 4.96 -18.48
C SER A 165 9.33 6.10 -19.07
N ASP A 166 9.97 6.92 -18.23
CA ASP A 166 10.86 8.01 -18.69
C ASP A 166 12.35 7.65 -18.65
N GLY A 167 12.69 6.42 -18.22
CA GLY A 167 14.08 5.95 -18.14
C GLY A 167 14.92 6.54 -17.01
N TYR A 168 14.42 7.54 -16.29
CA TYR A 168 15.16 8.19 -15.19
C TYR A 168 15.00 7.47 -13.85
N PHE A 169 13.95 6.70 -13.69
CA PHE A 169 13.61 6.06 -12.44
C PHE A 169 14.08 4.61 -12.44
N LYS A 170 15.05 4.29 -11.58
CA LYS A 170 15.58 2.94 -11.43
C LYS A 170 15.86 2.68 -9.97
N PHE A 171 15.06 1.85 -9.35
CA PHE A 171 15.44 1.28 -8.06
C PHE A 171 16.64 0.35 -8.24
N ARG A 172 17.69 0.57 -7.44
CA ARG A 172 18.93 -0.20 -7.50
C ARG A 172 18.72 -1.70 -7.32
N ASP A 173 17.82 -2.10 -6.44
CA ASP A 173 17.67 -3.48 -5.98
C ASP A 173 16.48 -4.21 -6.63
N TRP A 174 15.70 -3.54 -7.51
CA TRP A 174 14.57 -4.14 -8.24
C TRP A 174 14.61 -3.84 -9.72
N THR A 175 14.27 -4.85 -10.52
CA THR A 175 14.08 -4.73 -11.97
C THR A 175 12.62 -4.60 -12.38
N ASN A 176 11.70 -4.79 -11.43
CA ASN A 176 10.26 -4.71 -11.65
C ASN A 176 9.55 -4.16 -10.40
N TRP A 177 8.32 -3.72 -10.58
CA TRP A 177 7.43 -3.24 -9.52
C TRP A 177 6.17 -4.09 -9.48
N ARG A 178 5.56 -4.21 -8.29
CA ARG A 178 4.28 -4.87 -8.12
C ARG A 178 3.15 -3.85 -8.02
N PHE A 179 3.33 -2.85 -7.19
CA PHE A 179 2.44 -1.69 -7.09
C PHE A 179 3.21 -0.40 -7.33
N TRP A 180 2.49 0.61 -7.80
CA TRP A 180 3.01 1.95 -8.00
C TRP A 180 2.02 2.98 -7.46
N GLN A 181 2.40 3.68 -6.40
CA GLN A 181 1.71 4.87 -5.93
C GLN A 181 2.08 6.02 -6.87
N PHE A 182 1.16 6.33 -7.77
CA PHE A 182 1.41 7.28 -8.86
C PHE A 182 0.88 8.68 -8.57
N SER A 183 -0.02 8.82 -7.58
CA SER A 183 -0.62 10.07 -7.15
C SER A 183 -0.84 10.01 -5.65
N GLY A 184 -0.63 11.14 -4.98
CA GLY A 184 -0.95 11.37 -3.59
C GLY A 184 -1.67 12.69 -3.41
N ASP A 185 -2.24 12.93 -2.24
CA ASP A 185 -2.89 14.17 -1.84
C ASP A 185 -3.99 14.62 -2.81
N ASN A 186 -4.76 13.68 -3.39
CA ASN A 186 -5.80 13.98 -4.37
C ASN A 186 -7.12 14.34 -3.70
N ASN A 187 -7.29 15.62 -3.38
CA ASN A 187 -8.45 16.16 -2.69
C ASN A 187 -9.78 15.93 -3.43
N ALA A 188 -9.84 16.22 -4.73
CA ALA A 188 -11.07 16.08 -5.52
C ALA A 188 -11.57 14.63 -5.56
N LEU A 189 -10.66 13.67 -5.73
CA LEU A 189 -11.00 12.25 -5.72
C LEU A 189 -11.39 11.76 -4.33
N ALA A 190 -10.71 12.23 -3.27
CA ALA A 190 -11.09 11.90 -1.90
C ALA A 190 -12.54 12.27 -1.62
N ILE A 191 -12.94 13.48 -1.98
CA ILE A 191 -14.32 13.96 -1.85
C ILE A 191 -15.28 13.09 -2.67
N SER A 192 -14.93 12.79 -3.93
CA SER A 192 -15.78 11.98 -4.81
C SER A 192 -15.98 10.55 -4.29
N TYR A 193 -14.96 9.96 -3.69
CA TYR A 193 -15.01 8.63 -3.06
C TYR A 193 -15.60 8.67 -1.64
N GLY A 194 -15.90 9.88 -1.13
CA GLY A 194 -16.52 10.08 0.17
C GLY A 194 -15.57 9.92 1.35
N PHE A 195 -14.29 10.22 1.17
CA PHE A 195 -13.30 10.33 2.23
C PHE A 195 -13.18 11.79 2.67
N PRO A 196 -13.60 12.13 3.90
CA PRO A 196 -13.69 13.54 4.33
C PRO A 196 -12.38 14.10 4.91
N GLY A 197 -11.32 13.27 5.02
CA GLY A 197 -10.15 13.59 5.84
C GLY A 197 -10.39 13.33 7.34
N TYR A 198 -9.35 13.38 8.17
CA TYR A 198 -9.41 13.10 9.61
C TYR A 198 -8.78 14.20 10.45
N PRO A 199 -9.29 14.33 11.69
CA PRO A 199 -10.46 15.13 11.98
C PRO A 199 -10.07 16.56 11.69
N ASN A 200 -10.75 17.28 10.86
CA ASN A 200 -10.47 18.64 10.37
C ASN A 200 -9.25 18.76 9.46
N GLY A 201 -8.74 17.62 8.90
CA GLY A 201 -7.75 17.62 7.83
C GLY A 201 -8.39 17.85 6.45
N ASP A 202 -7.57 18.27 5.49
CA ASP A 202 -8.01 18.33 4.09
C ASP A 202 -8.26 16.88 3.60
N PRO A 203 -9.35 16.66 2.85
CA PRO A 203 -9.57 15.37 2.21
C PRO A 203 -8.41 15.06 1.27
N ASP A 204 -7.79 13.93 1.42
CA ASP A 204 -6.76 13.44 0.48
C ASP A 204 -6.92 11.95 0.24
N ILE A 205 -6.34 11.46 -0.85
CA ILE A 205 -6.31 10.05 -1.16
C ILE A 205 -5.14 9.72 -2.10
N ASP A 206 -4.50 8.62 -1.82
CA ASP A 206 -3.41 8.09 -2.61
C ASP A 206 -3.88 7.02 -3.58
N LEU A 207 -3.41 7.11 -4.82
CA LEU A 207 -3.81 6.23 -5.91
C LEU A 207 -2.66 5.32 -6.32
N ASN A 208 -3.03 4.08 -6.60
CA ASN A 208 -2.09 3.03 -6.92
C ASN A 208 -2.47 2.28 -8.19
N TRP A 209 -1.45 1.89 -8.97
CA TRP A 209 -1.57 0.88 -10.01
C TRP A 209 -0.97 -0.45 -9.54
N TYR A 210 -1.66 -1.54 -9.82
CA TYR A 210 -1.05 -2.87 -9.85
C TYR A 210 -0.42 -3.10 -11.24
N ASN A 211 0.74 -3.74 -11.29
CA ASN A 211 1.41 -4.08 -12.54
C ASN A 211 0.77 -5.30 -13.21
N GLY A 212 -0.41 -5.12 -13.72
CA GLY A 212 -1.24 -6.13 -14.34
C GLY A 212 -2.72 -5.76 -14.29
N THR A 213 -3.55 -6.56 -14.93
CA THR A 213 -5.00 -6.39 -14.93
C THR A 213 -5.62 -6.78 -13.58
N GLU A 214 -6.88 -6.47 -13.39
CA GLU A 214 -7.63 -6.94 -12.22
C GLU A 214 -7.68 -8.48 -12.17
N ALA A 215 -7.78 -9.14 -13.34
CA ALA A 215 -7.72 -10.60 -13.44
C ALA A 215 -6.37 -11.15 -12.92
N ASP A 216 -5.28 -10.50 -13.31
CA ASP A 216 -3.94 -10.90 -12.87
C ASP A 216 -3.76 -10.69 -11.36
N LEU A 217 -4.33 -9.60 -10.82
CA LEU A 217 -4.32 -9.33 -9.37
C LEU A 217 -5.03 -10.46 -8.60
N TYR A 218 -6.27 -10.77 -8.98
CA TYR A 218 -7.05 -11.81 -8.30
C TYR A 218 -6.41 -13.20 -8.42
N SER A 219 -5.85 -13.52 -9.61
CA SER A 219 -5.07 -14.74 -9.80
C SER A 219 -3.85 -14.79 -8.88
N TRP A 220 -3.11 -13.69 -8.78
CA TRP A 220 -1.92 -13.61 -7.95
C TRP A 220 -2.19 -13.79 -6.45
N ILE A 221 -3.30 -13.26 -5.94
CA ILE A 221 -3.68 -13.43 -4.53
C ILE A 221 -4.44 -14.73 -4.25
N GLY A 222 -4.70 -15.54 -5.28
CA GLY A 222 -5.45 -16.81 -5.14
C GLY A 222 -6.92 -16.62 -4.78
N ALA A 223 -7.52 -15.47 -5.17
CA ALA A 223 -8.91 -15.14 -4.90
C ALA A 223 -9.76 -15.26 -6.18
N ALA A 224 -11.02 -15.62 -6.02
CA ALA A 224 -11.99 -15.57 -7.12
C ALA A 224 -12.27 -14.10 -7.49
N GLN A 225 -12.37 -13.82 -8.78
CA GLN A 225 -12.84 -12.52 -9.24
C GLN A 225 -14.29 -12.29 -8.79
N PRO A 226 -14.63 -11.06 -8.35
CA PRO A 226 -16.03 -10.74 -8.08
C PRO A 226 -16.86 -10.85 -9.36
N VAL A 227 -18.00 -11.49 -9.25
CA VAL A 227 -18.98 -11.51 -10.34
C VAL A 227 -19.68 -10.15 -10.35
N LEU A 228 -19.28 -9.31 -11.30
CA LEU A 228 -19.88 -8.00 -11.45
C LEU A 228 -21.32 -8.10 -11.94
N THR A 229 -22.22 -7.37 -11.32
CA THR A 229 -23.58 -7.18 -11.82
C THR A 229 -23.56 -6.47 -13.18
N LEU A 230 -24.67 -6.50 -13.90
CA LEU A 230 -24.77 -5.79 -15.18
C LEU A 230 -24.56 -4.27 -14.99
N GLU A 231 -25.11 -3.72 -13.92
CA GLU A 231 -24.96 -2.30 -13.56
C GLU A 231 -23.52 -1.91 -13.29
N GLU A 232 -22.78 -2.73 -12.52
CA GLU A 232 -21.36 -2.50 -12.27
C GLU A 232 -20.51 -2.61 -13.54
N ARG A 233 -20.87 -3.51 -14.46
CA ARG A 233 -20.18 -3.64 -15.77
C ARG A 233 -20.45 -2.42 -16.65
N VAL A 234 -21.68 -1.92 -16.68
CA VAL A 234 -22.04 -0.71 -17.41
C VAL A 234 -21.32 0.49 -16.84
N ALA A 235 -21.34 0.70 -15.51
CA ALA A 235 -20.64 1.81 -14.87
C ALA A 235 -19.12 1.81 -15.16
N ARG A 236 -18.48 0.64 -15.17
CA ARG A 236 -17.05 0.52 -15.53
C ARG A 236 -16.78 0.84 -17.00
N LEU A 237 -17.70 0.47 -17.91
CA LEU A 237 -17.58 0.81 -19.32
C LEU A 237 -17.74 2.30 -19.54
N GLU A 238 -18.72 2.92 -18.89
CA GLU A 238 -18.95 4.37 -18.94
C GLU A 238 -17.72 5.14 -18.41
N ALA A 239 -17.16 4.76 -17.27
CA ALA A 239 -15.95 5.34 -16.72
C ALA A 239 -14.73 5.17 -17.66
N ALA A 240 -14.63 4.05 -18.36
CA ALA A 240 -13.55 3.80 -19.32
C ALA A 240 -13.70 4.60 -20.63
N VAL A 241 -14.94 4.87 -21.05
CA VAL A 241 -15.22 5.57 -22.32
C VAL A 241 -15.27 7.09 -22.12
N PHE A 242 -15.82 7.56 -21.02
CA PHE A 242 -16.08 8.99 -20.78
C PHE A 242 -15.08 9.66 -19.82
N GLY A 243 -14.16 8.92 -19.22
CA GLY A 243 -13.00 9.47 -18.51
C GLY A 243 -13.33 10.24 -17.21
N HIS A 244 -14.37 9.85 -16.50
CA HIS A 244 -14.75 10.43 -15.21
C HIS A 244 -14.21 9.66 -14.03
#